data_25bd9e760103e95591de434ce3ed9783
#
_entry.id   25bd9e760103e95591de434ce3ed9783
#
_cell.length_a   1.000
_cell.length_b   1.000
_cell.length_c   1.000
_cell.angle_alpha   90.00
_cell.angle_beta   90.00
_cell.angle_gamma   90.00
#
_symmetry.space_group_name_H-M   'P 1'
#
loop_
_entity.id
_entity.type
_entity.pdbx_description
1 polymer ?
#
loop_
_entity_poly.entity_id
_entity_poly.type
_entity_poly.pdbx_seq_one_letter_code
_entity_poly.pdbx_strand_id
1 'polypeptide(L)'
;MASEDAPTADQQESRSLADATRRPSAREQVQARLDELVREHRFTIAVVFPLVGAISLVASAEGWYPDSLSFLAYNPLFVLFGVFVMRLPLIAGVGPLIDRKAGIALALLTVYAYGIEYVGTTTGWPYGAFEYTVPLGPMLAGVIPVALPVFFFPLVLNAYLLTLLLLGDRADNTAVRLAATVGAVLATDLVLDPGAVAVKFWAYECAATASCGYYGVPWSNYAGWVLSATVAVLAFDQGLDRTGLKARLRECEFMLDDLVSFVILWGGINALYGNWIPVAIAVALGVGLLTTDRFDFAIGDSALVRAVRR
;
A
#
# COMPACT_ATOMS: atom_id res chain seq x y z
N MET A 1 15.87 23.94 -41.33
CA MET A 1 14.49 24.13 -40.86
C MET A 1 13.62 23.20 -41.68
N ALA A 2 13.30 22.05 -41.20
CA ALA A 2 12.32 21.13 -41.79
C ALA A 2 11.00 21.39 -41.04
N SER A 3 9.98 21.83 -41.78
CA SER A 3 8.62 21.97 -41.27
C SER A 3 8.06 20.56 -41.05
N GLU A 4 7.81 20.21 -39.80
CA GLU A 4 7.04 19.01 -39.41
C GLU A 4 5.59 19.28 -39.83
N ASP A 5 5.14 18.65 -40.92
CA ASP A 5 3.77 18.75 -41.39
C ASP A 5 2.81 18.16 -40.37
N ALA A 6 1.92 19.00 -39.85
CA ALA A 6 0.83 18.56 -38.99
C ALA A 6 -0.05 17.55 -39.76
N PRO A 7 -0.48 16.42 -39.13
CA PRO A 7 -1.28 15.39 -39.78
C PRO A 7 -2.61 16.00 -40.30
N THR A 8 -2.96 15.69 -41.56
CA THR A 8 -4.19 16.15 -42.18
C THR A 8 -5.43 15.53 -41.48
N ALA A 9 -6.59 16.22 -41.59
CA ALA A 9 -7.85 15.76 -41.00
C ALA A 9 -8.20 14.31 -41.39
N ASP A 10 -7.96 13.91 -42.65
CA ASP A 10 -8.13 12.55 -43.17
C ASP A 10 -7.22 11.54 -42.47
N GLN A 11 -6.00 11.94 -42.11
CA GLN A 11 -5.07 11.05 -41.37
C GLN A 11 -5.47 10.89 -39.90
N GLN A 12 -6.08 11.90 -39.30
CA GLN A 12 -6.65 11.82 -37.95
C GLN A 12 -7.91 10.95 -37.91
N GLU A 13 -8.78 11.06 -38.91
CA GLU A 13 -10.01 10.28 -39.03
C GLU A 13 -9.70 8.80 -39.32
N SER A 14 -8.76 8.49 -40.20
CA SER A 14 -8.33 7.12 -40.46
C SER A 14 -7.60 6.46 -39.27
N ARG A 15 -6.87 7.23 -38.46
CA ARG A 15 -6.29 6.74 -37.19
C ARG A 15 -7.37 6.46 -36.13
N SER A 16 -8.38 7.32 -36.01
CA SER A 16 -9.48 7.10 -35.06
C SER A 16 -10.34 5.88 -35.41
N LEU A 17 -10.57 5.63 -36.71
CA LEU A 17 -11.28 4.44 -37.21
C LEU A 17 -10.45 3.16 -37.04
N ALA A 18 -9.12 3.22 -37.24
CA ALA A 18 -8.23 2.09 -37.01
C ALA A 18 -8.13 1.73 -35.53
N ASP A 19 -8.10 2.72 -34.63
CA ASP A 19 -8.12 2.48 -33.17
C ASP A 19 -9.48 1.93 -32.70
N ALA A 20 -10.60 2.38 -33.26
CA ALA A 20 -11.93 1.88 -32.92
C ALA A 20 -12.18 0.41 -33.33
N THR A 21 -11.42 -0.10 -34.32
CA THR A 21 -11.52 -1.50 -34.80
C THR A 21 -10.48 -2.44 -34.22
N ARG A 22 -9.52 -1.92 -33.44
CA ARG A 22 -8.47 -2.73 -32.81
C ARG A 22 -9.04 -3.57 -31.69
N ARG A 23 -8.92 -4.89 -31.79
CA ARG A 23 -9.24 -5.79 -30.66
C ARG A 23 -8.29 -5.47 -29.48
N PRO A 24 -8.85 -5.31 -28.27
CA PRO A 24 -8.02 -5.02 -27.10
C PRO A 24 -7.03 -6.16 -26.87
N SER A 25 -5.79 -5.82 -26.54
CA SER A 25 -4.74 -6.78 -26.19
C SER A 25 -5.15 -7.58 -24.93
N ALA A 26 -4.54 -8.75 -24.70
CA ALA A 26 -4.79 -9.54 -23.50
C ALA A 26 -4.54 -8.72 -22.21
N ARG A 27 -3.53 -7.85 -22.20
CA ARG A 27 -3.23 -6.97 -21.08
C ARG A 27 -4.36 -5.97 -20.83
N GLU A 28 -4.88 -5.33 -21.87
CA GLU A 28 -5.99 -4.39 -21.78
C GLU A 28 -7.29 -5.08 -21.29
N GLN A 29 -7.54 -6.31 -21.74
CA GLN A 29 -8.69 -7.09 -21.27
C GLN A 29 -8.58 -7.46 -19.79
N VAL A 30 -7.40 -7.92 -19.34
CA VAL A 30 -7.14 -8.23 -17.93
C VAL A 30 -7.28 -6.97 -17.08
N GLN A 31 -6.72 -5.84 -17.52
CA GLN A 31 -6.82 -4.57 -16.83
C GLN A 31 -8.28 -4.11 -16.69
N ALA A 32 -9.06 -4.15 -17.77
CA ALA A 32 -10.46 -3.76 -17.74
C ALA A 32 -11.28 -4.61 -16.76
N ARG A 33 -11.04 -5.94 -16.73
CA ARG A 33 -11.69 -6.84 -15.77
C ARG A 33 -11.28 -6.55 -14.32
N LEU A 34 -10.01 -6.23 -14.10
CA LEU A 34 -9.51 -5.90 -12.77
C LEU A 34 -10.09 -4.57 -12.27
N ASP A 35 -10.14 -3.56 -13.15
CA ASP A 35 -10.77 -2.27 -12.84
C ASP A 35 -12.25 -2.42 -12.50
N GLU A 36 -12.98 -3.25 -13.27
CA GLU A 36 -14.39 -3.57 -13.03
C GLU A 36 -14.58 -4.28 -11.68
N LEU A 37 -13.80 -5.35 -11.43
CA LEU A 37 -13.83 -6.09 -10.17
C LEU A 37 -13.62 -5.18 -8.96
N VAL A 38 -12.59 -4.33 -9.01
CA VAL A 38 -12.28 -3.41 -7.91
C VAL A 38 -13.40 -2.39 -7.74
N ARG A 39 -13.92 -1.81 -8.83
CA ARG A 39 -14.99 -0.81 -8.77
C ARG A 39 -16.28 -1.40 -8.18
N GLU A 40 -16.68 -2.61 -8.60
CA GLU A 40 -17.91 -3.27 -8.11
C GLU A 40 -17.79 -3.68 -6.63
N HIS A 41 -16.60 -4.06 -6.18
CA HIS A 41 -16.38 -4.57 -4.83
C HIS A 41 -15.60 -3.58 -3.94
N ARG A 42 -15.50 -2.32 -4.35
CA ARG A 42 -14.70 -1.28 -3.72
C ARG A 42 -14.92 -1.19 -2.20
N PHE A 43 -16.18 -1.09 -1.77
CA PHE A 43 -16.53 -1.05 -0.34
C PHE A 43 -16.09 -2.32 0.41
N THR A 44 -16.32 -3.49 -0.18
CA THR A 44 -15.92 -4.76 0.43
C THR A 44 -14.41 -4.84 0.59
N ILE A 45 -13.65 -4.49 -0.45
CA ILE A 45 -12.19 -4.53 -0.46
C ILE A 45 -11.59 -3.50 0.53
N ALA A 46 -12.08 -2.26 0.49
CA ALA A 46 -11.46 -1.16 1.20
C ALA A 46 -11.96 -0.99 2.66
N VAL A 47 -13.11 -1.55 3.00
CA VAL A 47 -13.70 -1.38 4.34
C VAL A 47 -13.94 -2.72 5.03
N VAL A 48 -14.63 -3.67 4.39
CA VAL A 48 -15.02 -4.93 5.07
C VAL A 48 -13.78 -5.81 5.31
N PHE A 49 -12.93 -6.01 4.30
CA PHE A 49 -11.73 -6.83 4.45
C PHE A 49 -10.78 -6.32 5.54
N PRO A 50 -10.41 -5.02 5.62
CA PRO A 50 -9.55 -4.54 6.69
C PRO A 50 -10.20 -4.61 8.08
N LEU A 51 -11.52 -4.43 8.22
CA LEU A 51 -12.21 -4.63 9.49
C LEU A 51 -12.16 -6.09 9.95
N VAL A 52 -12.47 -7.02 9.04
CA VAL A 52 -12.36 -8.46 9.31
C VAL A 52 -10.91 -8.82 9.62
N GLY A 53 -9.95 -8.25 8.88
CA GLY A 53 -8.51 -8.43 9.13
C GLY A 53 -8.09 -7.96 10.51
N ALA A 54 -8.51 -6.76 10.94
CA ALA A 54 -8.20 -6.22 12.27
C ALA A 54 -8.74 -7.12 13.38
N ILE A 55 -10.01 -7.51 13.29
CA ILE A 55 -10.65 -8.42 14.26
C ILE A 55 -9.93 -9.77 14.29
N SER A 56 -9.61 -10.33 13.12
CA SER A 56 -8.93 -11.62 13.00
C SER A 56 -7.52 -11.60 13.60
N LEU A 57 -6.74 -10.54 13.36
CA LEU A 57 -5.40 -10.39 13.91
C LEU A 57 -5.42 -10.20 15.44
N VAL A 58 -6.35 -9.39 15.95
CA VAL A 58 -6.53 -9.23 17.40
C VAL A 58 -6.99 -10.56 18.01
N ALA A 59 -7.96 -11.27 17.40
CA ALA A 59 -8.40 -12.57 17.86
C ALA A 59 -7.26 -13.59 17.89
N SER A 60 -6.34 -13.53 16.92
CA SER A 60 -5.13 -14.36 16.91
C SER A 60 -4.18 -14.01 18.06
N ALA A 61 -3.94 -12.72 18.30
CA ALA A 61 -3.03 -12.23 19.32
C ALA A 61 -3.50 -12.54 20.75
N GLU A 62 -4.82 -12.45 20.97
CA GLU A 62 -5.48 -12.65 22.27
C GLU A 62 -5.98 -14.10 22.47
N GLY A 63 -5.81 -14.98 21.48
CA GLY A 63 -6.24 -16.37 21.59
C GLY A 63 -7.76 -16.55 21.66
N TRP A 64 -8.54 -15.68 21.00
CA TRP A 64 -10.00 -15.73 21.03
C TRP A 64 -10.61 -16.78 20.10
N TYR A 65 -9.81 -17.40 19.23
CA TYR A 65 -10.30 -18.46 18.38
C TYR A 65 -10.65 -19.71 19.20
N PRO A 66 -11.86 -20.26 19.03
CA PRO A 66 -12.19 -21.57 19.59
C PRO A 66 -11.30 -22.64 18.95
N ASP A 67 -11.11 -23.78 19.65
CA ASP A 67 -10.21 -24.86 19.20
C ASP A 67 -10.49 -25.32 17.78
N SER A 68 -11.79 -25.36 17.38
CA SER A 68 -12.20 -25.75 16.05
C SER A 68 -11.75 -24.79 14.92
N LEU A 69 -11.43 -23.54 15.24
CA LEU A 69 -10.96 -22.50 14.33
C LEU A 69 -9.53 -22.04 14.59
N SER A 70 -8.82 -22.68 15.50
CA SER A 70 -7.44 -22.31 15.86
C SER A 70 -6.48 -22.35 14.68
N PHE A 71 -6.77 -23.12 13.63
CA PHE A 71 -5.99 -23.17 12.40
C PHE A 71 -5.99 -21.86 11.62
N LEU A 72 -6.92 -20.92 11.91
CA LEU A 72 -6.97 -19.59 11.31
C LEU A 72 -6.00 -18.61 11.99
N ALA A 73 -5.64 -18.88 13.26
CA ALA A 73 -4.78 -18.00 14.03
C ALA A 73 -3.39 -17.87 13.36
N TYR A 74 -3.04 -16.66 12.96
CA TYR A 74 -1.80 -16.34 12.24
C TYR A 74 -1.50 -17.27 11.04
N ASN A 75 -2.53 -17.82 10.40
CA ASN A 75 -2.33 -18.64 9.22
C ASN A 75 -1.75 -17.81 8.07
N PRO A 76 -0.53 -18.11 7.57
CA PRO A 76 0.14 -17.27 6.57
C PRO A 76 -0.64 -17.13 5.27
N LEU A 77 -1.32 -18.18 4.82
CA LEU A 77 -2.11 -18.14 3.58
C LEU A 77 -3.34 -17.26 3.75
N PHE A 78 -3.97 -17.30 4.92
CA PHE A 78 -5.14 -16.48 5.20
C PHE A 78 -4.76 -15.00 5.33
N VAL A 79 -3.66 -14.71 6.04
CA VAL A 79 -3.12 -13.35 6.16
C VAL A 79 -2.72 -12.80 4.79
N LEU A 80 -1.95 -13.56 4.00
CA LEU A 80 -1.49 -13.13 2.67
C LEU A 80 -2.66 -12.94 1.69
N PHE A 81 -3.68 -13.80 1.75
CA PHE A 81 -4.89 -13.64 0.94
C PHE A 81 -5.60 -12.33 1.27
N GLY A 82 -5.85 -12.04 2.56
CA GLY A 82 -6.49 -10.80 3.00
C GLY A 82 -5.69 -9.56 2.60
N VAL A 83 -4.37 -9.60 2.80
CA VAL A 83 -3.46 -8.52 2.39
C VAL A 83 -3.52 -8.32 0.88
N PHE A 84 -3.43 -9.41 0.08
CA PHE A 84 -3.46 -9.30 -1.38
C PHE A 84 -4.77 -8.70 -1.91
N VAL A 85 -5.91 -9.08 -1.33
CA VAL A 85 -7.21 -8.49 -1.68
C VAL A 85 -7.22 -6.99 -1.42
N MET A 86 -6.70 -6.54 -0.28
CA MET A 86 -6.61 -5.11 0.03
C MET A 86 -5.67 -4.33 -0.91
N ARG A 87 -4.70 -5.01 -1.56
CA ARG A 87 -3.77 -4.41 -2.55
C ARG A 87 -4.36 -4.30 -3.96
N LEU A 88 -5.48 -4.98 -4.26
CA LEU A 88 -6.08 -4.96 -5.60
C LEU A 88 -6.32 -3.55 -6.14
N PRO A 89 -6.83 -2.57 -5.37
CA PRO A 89 -7.01 -1.21 -5.85
C PRO A 89 -5.69 -0.54 -6.30
N LEU A 90 -4.62 -0.71 -5.52
CA LEU A 90 -3.31 -0.19 -5.85
C LEU A 90 -2.74 -0.87 -7.11
N ILE A 91 -2.85 -2.20 -7.19
CA ILE A 91 -2.39 -2.99 -8.34
C ILE A 91 -3.17 -2.59 -9.60
N ALA A 92 -4.49 -2.49 -9.53
CA ALA A 92 -5.33 -2.07 -10.65
C ALA A 92 -5.04 -0.62 -11.06
N GLY A 93 -4.85 0.27 -10.09
CA GLY A 93 -4.57 1.68 -10.35
C GLY A 93 -3.23 1.92 -11.03
N VAL A 94 -2.17 1.25 -10.56
CA VAL A 94 -0.79 1.46 -11.04
C VAL A 94 -0.42 0.53 -12.20
N GLY A 95 -1.02 -0.66 -12.28
CA GLY A 95 -0.69 -1.69 -13.26
C GLY A 95 -0.60 -1.22 -14.72
N PRO A 96 -1.52 -0.37 -15.23
CA PRO A 96 -1.44 0.16 -16.59
C PRO A 96 -0.16 0.94 -16.88
N LEU A 97 0.41 1.57 -15.85
CA LEU A 97 1.57 2.46 -15.93
C LEU A 97 2.92 1.74 -15.78
N ILE A 98 2.89 0.42 -15.51
CA ILE A 98 4.10 -0.38 -15.39
C ILE A 98 4.59 -0.77 -16.78
N ASP A 99 5.53 0.00 -17.29
CA ASP A 99 6.32 -0.30 -18.48
C ASP A 99 7.61 -1.06 -18.10
N ARG A 100 8.49 -1.28 -19.08
CA ARG A 100 9.77 -1.96 -18.85
C ARG A 100 10.66 -1.20 -17.87
N LYS A 101 10.68 0.14 -17.96
CA LYS A 101 11.52 0.98 -17.09
C LYS A 101 11.01 0.94 -15.65
N ALA A 102 9.71 1.09 -15.46
CA ALA A 102 9.06 0.95 -14.17
C ALA A 102 9.29 -0.45 -13.57
N GLY A 103 9.14 -1.50 -14.38
CA GLY A 103 9.40 -2.88 -13.95
C GLY A 103 10.84 -3.10 -13.45
N ILE A 104 11.84 -2.53 -14.14
CA ILE A 104 13.24 -2.59 -13.69
C ILE A 104 13.43 -1.84 -12.37
N ALA A 105 12.88 -0.63 -12.23
CA ALA A 105 12.99 0.16 -11.01
C ALA A 105 12.35 -0.57 -9.81
N LEU A 106 11.17 -1.17 -10.00
CA LEU A 106 10.50 -1.95 -8.96
C LEU A 106 11.28 -3.24 -8.62
N ALA A 107 11.88 -3.90 -9.61
CA ALA A 107 12.74 -5.07 -9.35
C ALA A 107 13.98 -4.71 -8.54
N LEU A 108 14.66 -3.59 -8.87
CA LEU A 108 15.80 -3.09 -8.11
C LEU A 108 15.40 -2.68 -6.69
N LEU A 109 14.24 -2.05 -6.54
CA LEU A 109 13.71 -1.70 -5.23
C LEU A 109 13.32 -2.94 -4.41
N THR A 110 12.86 -4.02 -5.07
CA THR A 110 12.63 -5.32 -4.41
C THR A 110 13.94 -5.91 -3.88
N VAL A 111 15.01 -5.88 -4.68
CA VAL A 111 16.34 -6.33 -4.24
C VAL A 111 16.83 -5.48 -3.06
N TYR A 112 16.65 -4.16 -3.14
CA TYR A 112 16.97 -3.27 -2.02
C TYR A 112 16.16 -3.63 -0.77
N ALA A 113 14.84 -3.82 -0.87
CA ALA A 113 13.98 -4.15 0.25
C ALA A 113 14.43 -5.44 0.95
N TYR A 114 14.70 -6.51 0.20
CA TYR A 114 15.26 -7.75 0.77
C TYR A 114 16.64 -7.54 1.39
N GLY A 115 17.50 -6.75 0.73
CA GLY A 115 18.86 -6.48 1.23
C GLY A 115 18.88 -5.71 2.55
N ILE A 116 18.10 -4.62 2.62
CA ILE A 116 18.05 -3.78 3.84
C ILE A 116 17.34 -4.51 4.98
N GLU A 117 16.34 -5.33 4.67
CA GLU A 117 15.66 -6.18 5.65
C GLU A 117 16.59 -7.25 6.21
N TYR A 118 17.42 -7.89 5.35
CA TYR A 118 18.44 -8.85 5.79
C TYR A 118 19.44 -8.20 6.73
N VAL A 119 19.93 -7.01 6.39
CA VAL A 119 20.81 -6.25 7.26
C VAL A 119 20.11 -5.89 8.57
N GLY A 120 18.85 -5.44 8.49
CA GLY A 120 18.03 -5.10 9.66
C GLY A 120 17.86 -6.25 10.64
N THR A 121 17.42 -7.41 10.15
CA THR A 121 17.18 -8.61 10.98
C THR A 121 18.45 -9.23 11.53
N THR A 122 19.60 -9.08 10.84
CA THR A 122 20.86 -9.71 11.27
C THR A 122 21.75 -8.79 12.12
N THR A 123 21.65 -7.47 11.93
CA THR A 123 22.53 -6.49 12.61
C THR A 123 21.79 -5.45 13.46
N GLY A 124 20.49 -5.37 13.32
CA GLY A 124 19.68 -4.30 13.91
C GLY A 124 19.76 -2.96 13.17
N TRP A 125 20.66 -2.79 12.20
CA TRP A 125 20.77 -1.53 11.45
C TRP A 125 19.95 -1.61 10.15
N PRO A 126 19.17 -0.59 9.77
CA PRO A 126 18.99 0.71 10.42
C PRO A 126 17.76 0.77 11.36
N TYR A 127 16.94 -0.30 11.45
CA TYR A 127 15.61 -0.25 12.07
C TYR A 127 15.61 -0.49 13.59
N GLY A 128 16.72 -0.93 14.17
CA GLY A 128 16.79 -1.55 15.49
C GLY A 128 16.70 -3.07 15.38
N ALA A 129 17.22 -3.78 16.39
CA ALA A 129 17.15 -5.23 16.40
C ALA A 129 15.72 -5.70 16.63
N PHE A 130 15.21 -6.55 15.75
CA PHE A 130 13.86 -7.10 15.80
C PHE A 130 13.82 -8.51 15.21
N GLU A 131 12.76 -9.23 15.55
CA GLU A 131 12.46 -10.55 15.01
C GLU A 131 10.97 -10.67 14.63
N TYR A 132 10.67 -11.48 13.64
CA TYR A 132 9.30 -11.88 13.32
C TYR A 132 8.85 -12.96 14.29
N THR A 133 7.74 -12.72 14.99
CA THR A 133 7.25 -13.61 16.05
C THR A 133 6.11 -14.53 15.61
N VAL A 134 5.58 -14.29 14.41
CA VAL A 134 4.51 -15.11 13.80
C VAL A 134 4.95 -15.68 12.46
N PRO A 135 4.39 -16.82 12.01
CA PRO A 135 4.71 -17.37 10.71
C PRO A 135 4.14 -16.49 9.59
N LEU A 136 5.02 -15.90 8.77
CA LEU A 136 4.66 -15.06 7.61
C LEU A 136 4.84 -15.81 6.27
N GLY A 137 4.79 -17.13 6.27
CA GLY A 137 5.00 -17.98 5.12
C GLY A 137 6.47 -18.34 4.87
N PRO A 138 6.87 -18.63 3.60
CA PRO A 138 8.25 -18.97 3.29
C PRO A 138 9.21 -17.82 3.61
N MET A 139 10.38 -18.17 4.16
CA MET A 139 11.41 -17.22 4.57
C MET A 139 12.63 -17.30 3.65
N LEU A 140 13.10 -16.16 3.17
CA LEU A 140 14.38 -16.03 2.48
C LEU A 140 15.50 -15.99 3.52
N ALA A 141 16.56 -16.78 3.31
CA ALA A 141 17.67 -16.93 4.26
C ALA A 141 17.23 -17.29 5.71
N GLY A 142 16.01 -17.75 5.89
CA GLY A 142 15.45 -18.13 7.19
C GLY A 142 15.00 -16.95 8.07
N VAL A 143 15.18 -15.71 7.62
CA VAL A 143 14.92 -14.51 8.44
C VAL A 143 14.04 -13.45 7.78
N ILE A 144 13.82 -13.51 6.46
CA ILE A 144 13.03 -12.51 5.74
C ILE A 144 11.80 -13.16 5.09
N PRO A 145 10.58 -12.67 5.31
CA PRO A 145 9.41 -13.17 4.59
C PRO A 145 9.54 -12.97 3.08
N VAL A 146 9.32 -14.02 2.28
CA VAL A 146 9.27 -13.90 0.81
C VAL A 146 8.19 -12.91 0.37
N ALA A 147 7.15 -12.76 1.18
CA ALA A 147 6.06 -11.81 0.95
C ALA A 147 6.42 -10.34 1.28
N LEU A 148 7.65 -10.04 1.74
CA LEU A 148 8.06 -8.67 2.11
C LEU A 148 7.64 -7.58 1.11
N PRO A 149 7.78 -7.74 -0.22
CA PRO A 149 7.36 -6.72 -1.17
C PRO A 149 5.87 -6.38 -1.11
N VAL A 150 5.01 -7.34 -0.74
CA VAL A 150 3.55 -7.12 -0.62
C VAL A 150 3.21 -6.19 0.55
N PHE A 151 4.11 -6.06 1.52
CA PHE A 151 4.01 -5.14 2.64
C PHE A 151 4.77 -3.82 2.40
N PHE A 152 5.98 -3.91 1.86
CA PHE A 152 6.86 -2.77 1.64
C PHE A 152 6.33 -1.81 0.56
N PHE A 153 5.99 -2.33 -0.62
CA PHE A 153 5.57 -1.45 -1.73
C PHE A 153 4.33 -0.61 -1.43
N PRO A 154 3.25 -1.18 -0.85
CA PRO A 154 2.07 -0.37 -0.56
C PRO A 154 2.36 0.79 0.40
N LEU A 155 3.21 0.59 1.40
CA LEU A 155 3.56 1.64 2.35
C LEU A 155 4.20 2.85 1.64
N VAL A 156 5.24 2.60 0.82
CA VAL A 156 5.97 3.68 0.16
C VAL A 156 5.24 4.22 -1.07
N LEU A 157 4.53 3.38 -1.83
CA LEU A 157 3.83 3.79 -3.05
C LEU A 157 2.56 4.58 -2.75
N ASN A 158 1.76 4.16 -1.77
CA ASN A 158 0.59 4.94 -1.32
C ASN A 158 1.00 6.32 -0.82
N ALA A 159 2.08 6.42 -0.05
CA ALA A 159 2.61 7.70 0.42
C ALA A 159 3.07 8.58 -0.75
N TYR A 160 3.72 8.00 -1.76
CA TYR A 160 4.12 8.71 -2.97
C TYR A 160 2.91 9.21 -3.78
N LEU A 161 1.92 8.35 -4.00
CA LEU A 161 0.67 8.70 -4.71
C LEU A 161 -0.13 9.76 -3.96
N LEU A 162 -0.24 9.65 -2.64
CA LEU A 162 -0.89 10.65 -1.79
C LEU A 162 -0.18 12.01 -1.91
N THR A 163 1.15 12.01 -1.91
CA THR A 163 1.96 13.22 -2.12
C THR A 163 1.68 13.86 -3.48
N LEU A 164 1.63 13.06 -4.56
CA LEU A 164 1.31 13.58 -5.90
C LEU A 164 -0.10 14.17 -5.96
N LEU A 165 -1.07 13.55 -5.28
CA LEU A 165 -2.45 14.01 -5.24
C LEU A 165 -2.59 15.33 -4.48
N LEU A 166 -2.04 15.41 -3.26
CA LEU A 166 -2.22 16.55 -2.37
C LEU A 166 -1.41 17.78 -2.80
N LEU A 167 -0.22 17.57 -3.35
CA LEU A 167 0.66 18.69 -3.73
C LEU A 167 0.48 19.14 -5.19
N GLY A 168 -0.11 18.31 -6.06
CA GLY A 168 -0.32 18.64 -7.46
C GLY A 168 0.99 19.09 -8.13
N ASP A 169 1.02 20.33 -8.66
CA ASP A 169 2.20 20.88 -9.34
C ASP A 169 3.38 21.17 -8.40
N ARG A 170 3.13 21.37 -7.10
CA ARG A 170 4.21 21.51 -6.10
C ARG A 170 5.03 20.23 -5.98
N ALA A 171 4.45 19.06 -6.29
CA ALA A 171 5.17 17.80 -6.34
C ALA A 171 6.18 17.69 -7.49
N ASP A 172 6.23 18.63 -8.42
CA ASP A 172 7.26 18.66 -9.48
C ASP A 172 8.63 19.07 -8.93
N ASN A 173 8.66 19.82 -7.83
CA ASN A 173 9.89 20.05 -7.08
C ASN A 173 10.31 18.78 -6.36
N THR A 174 11.48 18.25 -6.70
CA THR A 174 12.00 16.99 -6.14
C THR A 174 12.19 17.04 -4.63
N ALA A 175 12.68 18.14 -4.08
CA ALA A 175 12.90 18.26 -2.64
C ALA A 175 11.57 18.28 -1.86
N VAL A 176 10.58 19.00 -2.36
CA VAL A 176 9.23 19.06 -1.78
C VAL A 176 8.56 17.68 -1.83
N ARG A 177 8.63 17.01 -2.99
CA ARG A 177 8.07 15.67 -3.17
C ARG A 177 8.75 14.65 -2.26
N LEU A 178 10.09 14.65 -2.20
CA LEU A 178 10.85 13.76 -1.33
C LEU A 178 10.47 13.98 0.13
N ALA A 179 10.54 15.21 0.62
CA ALA A 179 10.22 15.52 2.01
C ALA A 179 8.77 15.14 2.38
N ALA A 180 7.81 15.46 1.51
CA ALA A 180 6.41 15.14 1.74
C ALA A 180 6.15 13.62 1.71
N THR A 181 6.76 12.89 0.77
CA THR A 181 6.60 11.43 0.72
C THR A 181 7.24 10.75 1.91
N VAL A 182 8.46 11.14 2.31
CA VAL A 182 9.11 10.62 3.53
C VAL A 182 8.24 10.91 4.75
N GLY A 183 7.72 12.12 4.88
CA GLY A 183 6.80 12.48 5.96
C GLY A 183 5.52 11.64 5.96
N ALA A 184 4.94 11.34 4.79
CA ALA A 184 3.77 10.47 4.66
C ALA A 184 4.11 9.01 5.01
N VAL A 185 5.27 8.49 4.59
CA VAL A 185 5.74 7.15 4.99
C VAL A 185 5.88 7.08 6.50
N LEU A 186 6.54 8.05 7.12
CA LEU A 186 6.68 8.08 8.59
C LEU A 186 5.33 8.17 9.30
N ALA A 187 4.39 8.96 8.78
CA ALA A 187 3.04 9.05 9.37
C ALA A 187 2.32 7.71 9.29
N THR A 188 2.44 6.97 8.18
CA THR A 188 1.85 5.63 8.04
C THR A 188 2.55 4.61 8.93
N ASP A 189 3.88 4.67 9.04
CA ASP A 189 4.67 3.76 9.86
C ASP A 189 4.43 3.97 11.36
N LEU A 190 4.25 5.22 11.82
CA LEU A 190 3.81 5.56 13.18
C LEU A 190 2.44 4.97 13.55
N VAL A 191 1.65 4.54 12.58
CA VAL A 191 0.38 3.81 12.81
C VAL A 191 0.59 2.30 12.66
N LEU A 192 1.39 1.87 11.68
CA LEU A 192 1.61 0.46 11.38
C LEU A 192 2.34 -0.25 12.51
N ASP A 193 3.52 0.21 12.84
CA ASP A 193 4.43 -0.50 13.75
C ASP A 193 3.87 -0.70 15.16
N PRO A 194 3.29 0.31 15.83
CA PRO A 194 2.64 0.08 17.13
C PRO A 194 1.53 -0.97 17.05
N GLY A 195 0.73 -0.97 15.98
CA GLY A 195 -0.30 -1.98 15.75
C GLY A 195 0.27 -3.37 15.53
N ALA A 196 1.34 -3.49 14.75
CA ALA A 196 1.98 -4.75 14.43
C ALA A 196 2.69 -5.37 15.65
N VAL A 197 3.34 -4.53 16.48
CA VAL A 197 3.89 -4.95 17.79
C VAL A 197 2.77 -5.41 18.73
N ALA A 198 1.67 -4.68 18.78
CA ALA A 198 0.52 -5.04 19.63
C ALA A 198 -0.08 -6.40 19.25
N VAL A 199 -0.22 -6.70 17.96
CA VAL A 199 -0.66 -8.02 17.48
C VAL A 199 0.46 -9.02 17.30
N LYS A 200 1.64 -8.76 17.85
CA LYS A 200 2.77 -9.70 17.87
C LYS A 200 3.22 -10.18 16.48
N PHE A 201 3.21 -9.32 15.46
CA PHE A 201 3.80 -9.66 14.17
C PHE A 201 5.33 -9.69 14.22
N TRP A 202 5.89 -8.71 14.94
CA TRP A 202 7.32 -8.66 15.27
C TRP A 202 7.52 -8.04 16.64
N ALA A 203 8.67 -8.29 17.20
CA ALA A 203 9.11 -7.72 18.46
C ALA A 203 10.48 -7.08 18.31
N TYR A 204 10.67 -5.91 18.93
CA TYR A 204 11.97 -5.27 19.04
C TYR A 204 12.67 -5.68 20.33
N GLU A 205 13.99 -5.91 20.29
CA GLU A 205 14.77 -6.27 21.48
C GLU A 205 14.69 -5.21 22.58
N CYS A 206 14.55 -3.92 22.21
CA CYS A 206 14.38 -2.84 23.19
C CYS A 206 13.13 -2.99 24.06
N ALA A 207 12.12 -3.75 23.62
CA ALA A 207 10.90 -4.00 24.41
C ALA A 207 11.20 -4.80 25.69
N ALA A 208 12.15 -5.73 25.64
CA ALA A 208 12.57 -6.53 26.80
C ALA A 208 13.23 -5.68 27.91
N THR A 209 13.82 -4.53 27.55
CA THR A 209 14.51 -3.60 28.48
C THR A 209 13.69 -2.37 28.80
N ALA A 210 12.45 -2.27 28.30
CA ALA A 210 11.58 -1.09 28.38
C ALA A 210 12.25 0.20 27.83
N SER A 211 13.21 0.06 26.91
CA SER A 211 13.94 1.17 26.30
C SER A 211 13.39 1.64 24.95
N CYS A 212 12.32 1.00 24.46
CA CYS A 212 11.61 1.43 23.26
C CYS A 212 10.91 2.78 23.49
N GLY A 213 11.07 3.69 22.54
CA GLY A 213 10.60 5.07 22.68
C GLY A 213 9.13 5.30 22.37
N TYR A 214 8.49 4.48 21.51
CA TYR A 214 7.15 4.75 21.00
C TYR A 214 6.35 3.45 20.84
N TYR A 215 5.45 3.14 21.76
CA TYR A 215 4.57 1.95 21.75
C TYR A 215 5.32 0.63 21.43
N GLY A 216 6.48 0.44 22.02
CA GLY A 216 7.28 -0.77 21.79
C GLY A 216 8.19 -0.71 20.55
N VAL A 217 8.26 0.43 19.86
CA VAL A 217 9.06 0.66 18.65
C VAL A 217 10.24 1.60 18.95
N PRO A 218 11.48 1.26 18.55
CA PRO A 218 12.62 2.13 18.74
C PRO A 218 12.63 3.29 17.73
N TRP A 219 13.17 4.44 18.12
CA TRP A 219 13.33 5.60 17.21
C TRP A 219 14.22 5.32 16.00
N SER A 220 15.15 4.36 16.11
CA SER A 220 15.98 3.89 14.99
C SER A 220 15.14 3.33 13.84
N ASN A 221 13.97 2.70 14.12
CA ASN A 221 13.08 2.23 13.09
C ASN A 221 12.63 3.36 12.16
N TYR A 222 12.17 4.47 12.74
CA TYR A 222 11.74 5.63 11.95
C TYR A 222 12.90 6.28 11.19
N ALA A 223 14.12 6.29 11.75
CA ALA A 223 15.31 6.72 11.03
C ALA A 223 15.63 5.79 9.84
N GLY A 224 15.46 4.47 10.01
CA GLY A 224 15.56 3.48 8.94
C GLY A 224 14.53 3.71 7.84
N TRP A 225 13.31 4.07 8.20
CA TRP A 225 12.27 4.40 7.23
C TRP A 225 12.54 5.71 6.46
N VAL A 226 13.21 6.70 7.06
CA VAL A 226 13.70 7.86 6.29
C VAL A 226 14.64 7.43 5.17
N LEU A 227 15.57 6.51 5.47
CA LEU A 227 16.47 5.94 4.46
C LEU A 227 15.70 5.19 3.37
N SER A 228 14.87 4.22 3.77
CA SER A 228 14.15 3.36 2.82
C SER A 228 13.12 4.11 1.98
N ALA A 229 12.40 5.06 2.57
CA ALA A 229 11.50 5.93 1.83
C ALA A 229 12.25 6.82 0.83
N THR A 230 13.44 7.33 1.21
CA THR A 230 14.27 8.11 0.28
C THR A 230 14.69 7.28 -0.93
N VAL A 231 15.17 6.06 -0.72
CA VAL A 231 15.53 5.14 -1.81
C VAL A 231 14.31 4.81 -2.68
N ALA A 232 13.15 4.55 -2.07
CA ALA A 232 11.92 4.26 -2.80
C ALA A 232 11.47 5.45 -3.67
N VAL A 233 11.47 6.68 -3.13
CA VAL A 233 11.12 7.88 -3.90
C VAL A 233 12.05 8.08 -5.08
N LEU A 234 13.36 7.91 -4.88
CA LEU A 234 14.33 8.01 -5.98
C LEU A 234 14.10 6.94 -7.05
N ALA A 235 13.76 5.70 -6.65
CA ALA A 235 13.43 4.64 -7.59
C ALA A 235 12.14 4.96 -8.37
N PHE A 236 11.11 5.48 -7.71
CA PHE A 236 9.85 5.88 -8.36
C PHE A 236 10.05 7.07 -9.30
N ASP A 237 10.83 8.07 -8.89
CA ASP A 237 11.16 9.22 -9.73
C ASP A 237 11.92 8.84 -11.00
N GLN A 238 12.76 7.80 -10.91
CA GLN A 238 13.50 7.28 -12.06
C GLN A 238 12.65 6.34 -12.92
N GLY A 239 11.82 5.50 -12.30
CA GLY A 239 11.12 4.40 -12.96
C GLY A 239 9.73 4.73 -13.47
N LEU A 240 8.96 5.52 -12.73
CA LEU A 240 7.54 5.76 -13.03
C LEU A 240 7.33 7.06 -13.82
N ASP A 241 6.37 7.03 -14.74
CA ASP A 241 5.88 8.23 -15.38
C ASP A 241 4.95 9.03 -14.44
N ARG A 242 5.48 10.12 -13.86
CA ARG A 242 4.73 10.97 -12.94
C ARG A 242 3.53 11.66 -13.61
N THR A 243 3.65 12.03 -14.89
CA THR A 243 2.54 12.65 -15.61
C THR A 243 1.40 11.66 -15.76
N GLY A 244 1.71 10.45 -16.19
CA GLY A 244 0.74 9.35 -16.25
C GLY A 244 0.14 9.00 -14.88
N LEU A 245 0.96 8.98 -13.81
CA LEU A 245 0.46 8.76 -12.45
C LEU A 245 -0.51 9.84 -12.00
N LYS A 246 -0.19 11.14 -12.22
CA LYS A 246 -1.09 12.27 -11.90
C LYS A 246 -2.39 12.19 -12.70
N ALA A 247 -2.32 11.85 -14.00
CA ALA A 247 -3.50 11.65 -14.84
C ALA A 247 -4.36 10.49 -14.33
N ARG A 248 -3.74 9.33 -14.10
CA ARG A 248 -4.44 8.14 -13.59
C ARG A 248 -5.06 8.38 -12.21
N LEU A 249 -4.37 9.11 -11.31
CA LEU A 249 -4.93 9.52 -10.03
C LEU A 249 -6.20 10.36 -10.16
N ARG A 250 -6.34 11.17 -11.20
CA ARG A 250 -7.56 11.97 -11.44
C ARG A 250 -8.72 11.12 -11.96
N GLU A 251 -8.42 10.11 -12.76
CA GLU A 251 -9.41 9.25 -13.44
C GLU A 251 -9.82 8.02 -12.62
N CYS A 252 -8.89 7.46 -11.84
CA CYS A 252 -9.08 6.23 -11.08
C CYS A 252 -9.40 6.54 -9.62
N GLU A 253 -10.68 6.50 -9.26
CA GLU A 253 -11.18 6.82 -7.92
C GLU A 253 -10.64 5.88 -6.83
N PHE A 254 -10.44 4.60 -7.15
CA PHE A 254 -10.04 3.58 -6.18
C PHE A 254 -8.52 3.45 -5.99
N MET A 255 -7.70 4.22 -6.69
CA MET A 255 -6.24 4.03 -6.69
C MET A 255 -5.59 4.17 -5.31
N LEU A 256 -6.21 4.88 -4.37
CA LEU A 256 -5.78 5.05 -2.98
C LEU A 256 -6.62 4.28 -1.97
N ASP A 257 -7.53 3.41 -2.41
CA ASP A 257 -8.36 2.62 -1.49
C ASP A 257 -7.55 1.62 -0.66
N ASP A 258 -6.37 1.24 -1.15
CA ASP A 258 -5.41 0.48 -0.37
C ASP A 258 -4.92 1.25 0.89
N LEU A 259 -4.73 2.56 0.78
CA LEU A 259 -4.42 3.41 1.95
C LEU A 259 -5.62 3.54 2.89
N VAL A 260 -6.85 3.51 2.37
CA VAL A 260 -8.06 3.42 3.19
C VAL A 260 -8.07 2.14 4.00
N SER A 261 -7.83 1.02 3.32
CA SER A 261 -7.72 -0.30 3.98
C SER A 261 -6.66 -0.28 5.09
N PHE A 262 -5.52 0.35 4.82
CA PHE A 262 -4.44 0.53 5.79
C PHE A 262 -4.90 1.30 7.03
N VAL A 263 -5.55 2.45 6.84
CA VAL A 263 -6.04 3.30 7.95
C VAL A 263 -7.06 2.55 8.81
N ILE A 264 -7.98 1.80 8.18
CA ILE A 264 -9.00 1.03 8.89
C ILE A 264 -8.37 -0.14 9.65
N LEU A 265 -7.50 -0.91 9.01
CA LEU A 265 -6.85 -2.07 9.61
C LEU A 265 -6.00 -1.68 10.82
N TRP A 266 -5.00 -0.85 10.60
CA TRP A 266 -4.02 -0.50 11.63
C TRP A 266 -4.56 0.52 12.63
N GLY A 267 -5.40 1.47 12.19
CA GLY A 267 -6.12 2.37 13.09
C GLY A 267 -7.07 1.61 14.01
N GLY A 268 -7.79 0.62 13.48
CA GLY A 268 -8.68 -0.26 14.24
C GLY A 268 -7.92 -1.11 15.27
N ILE A 269 -6.81 -1.74 14.88
CA ILE A 269 -5.95 -2.49 15.80
C ILE A 269 -5.45 -1.58 16.93
N ASN A 270 -4.88 -0.43 16.59
CA ASN A 270 -4.39 0.51 17.60
C ASN A 270 -5.49 0.99 18.57
N ALA A 271 -6.71 1.21 18.06
CA ALA A 271 -7.85 1.58 18.91
C ALA A 271 -8.21 0.47 19.90
N LEU A 272 -8.18 -0.80 19.48
CA LEU A 272 -8.46 -1.95 20.35
C LEU A 272 -7.40 -2.13 21.43
N TYR A 273 -6.15 -1.75 21.15
CA TYR A 273 -5.05 -1.80 22.13
C TYR A 273 -4.84 -0.49 22.91
N GLY A 274 -5.64 0.56 22.67
CA GLY A 274 -5.54 1.85 23.37
C GLY A 274 -4.32 2.69 22.97
N ASN A 275 -3.76 2.46 21.80
CA ASN A 275 -2.62 3.22 21.25
C ASN A 275 -3.12 4.55 20.64
N TRP A 276 -3.50 5.53 21.47
CA TRP A 276 -4.27 6.69 21.05
C TRP A 276 -3.54 7.67 20.12
N ILE A 277 -2.21 7.78 20.20
CA ILE A 277 -1.45 8.63 19.26
C ILE A 277 -1.48 8.03 17.84
N PRO A 278 -1.17 6.74 17.62
CA PRO A 278 -1.42 6.07 16.34
C PRO A 278 -2.85 6.22 15.82
N VAL A 279 -3.86 6.10 16.70
CA VAL A 279 -5.27 6.31 16.32
C VAL A 279 -5.50 7.74 15.82
N ALA A 280 -4.99 8.75 16.52
CA ALA A 280 -5.12 10.14 16.10
C ALA A 280 -4.46 10.40 14.74
N ILE A 281 -3.29 9.80 14.49
CA ILE A 281 -2.60 9.88 13.18
C ILE A 281 -3.43 9.16 12.10
N ALA A 282 -3.96 7.97 12.38
CA ALA A 282 -4.82 7.24 11.44
C ALA A 282 -6.08 8.04 11.08
N VAL A 283 -6.72 8.67 12.08
CA VAL A 283 -7.88 9.54 11.86
C VAL A 283 -7.50 10.75 11.02
N ALA A 284 -6.35 11.38 11.27
CA ALA A 284 -5.87 12.51 10.47
C ALA A 284 -5.60 12.11 9.00
N LEU A 285 -4.99 10.94 8.77
CA LEU A 285 -4.81 10.38 7.43
C LEU A 285 -6.17 10.11 6.76
N GLY A 286 -7.12 9.49 7.48
CA GLY A 286 -8.47 9.24 6.99
C GLY A 286 -9.23 10.52 6.63
N VAL A 287 -9.19 11.54 7.50
CA VAL A 287 -9.78 12.86 7.21
C VAL A 287 -9.09 13.50 5.99
N GLY A 288 -7.77 13.43 5.90
CA GLY A 288 -7.03 13.92 4.73
C GLY A 288 -7.51 13.26 3.44
N LEU A 289 -7.73 11.96 3.45
CA LEU A 289 -8.28 11.22 2.32
C LEU A 289 -9.73 11.64 2.01
N LEU A 290 -10.58 11.83 3.01
CA LEU A 290 -11.96 12.31 2.82
C LEU A 290 -12.00 13.68 2.10
N THR A 291 -11.05 14.55 2.34
CA THR A 291 -10.99 15.87 1.68
C THR A 291 -10.61 15.81 0.21
N THR A 292 -10.22 14.64 -0.30
CA THR A 292 -9.84 14.44 -1.69
C THR A 292 -10.98 13.92 -2.58
N ASP A 293 -12.22 13.90 -2.09
CA ASP A 293 -13.43 13.38 -2.76
C ASP A 293 -13.30 11.92 -3.26
N ARG A 294 -12.40 11.13 -2.61
CA ARG A 294 -12.07 9.77 -3.03
C ARG A 294 -12.83 8.69 -2.26
N PHE A 295 -13.65 9.07 -1.29
CA PHE A 295 -14.38 8.17 -0.39
C PHE A 295 -15.87 8.03 -0.71
N ASP A 296 -16.33 8.49 -1.84
CA ASP A 296 -17.68 8.16 -2.29
C ASP A 296 -17.73 6.72 -2.74
N PHE A 297 -17.91 5.81 -1.78
CA PHE A 297 -18.04 4.38 -2.06
C PHE A 297 -19.39 4.00 -2.68
N ALA A 298 -20.29 4.97 -2.93
CA ALA A 298 -21.65 4.70 -3.39
C ALA A 298 -22.23 3.46 -2.68
N ILE A 299 -22.22 3.46 -1.34
CA ILE A 299 -22.51 2.29 -0.50
C ILE A 299 -23.84 1.64 -0.88
N GLY A 300 -24.83 2.47 -1.31
CA GLY A 300 -26.12 2.00 -1.80
C GLY A 300 -26.05 1.10 -3.05
N ASP A 301 -25.02 1.28 -3.86
CA ASP A 301 -24.79 0.56 -5.13
C ASP A 301 -23.77 -0.57 -4.98
N SER A 302 -23.22 -0.78 -3.79
CA SER A 302 -22.27 -1.85 -3.56
C SER A 302 -22.91 -3.23 -3.73
N ALA A 303 -22.13 -4.19 -4.26
CA ALA A 303 -22.60 -5.57 -4.46
C ALA A 303 -23.09 -6.21 -3.15
N LEU A 304 -22.46 -5.87 -2.02
CA LEU A 304 -22.83 -6.34 -0.69
C LEU A 304 -24.25 -5.85 -0.29
N VAL A 305 -24.53 -4.55 -0.45
CA VAL A 305 -25.86 -3.98 -0.11
C VAL A 305 -26.92 -4.49 -1.05
N ARG A 306 -26.62 -4.67 -2.34
CA ARG A 306 -27.53 -5.31 -3.29
C ARG A 306 -27.84 -6.76 -2.94
N ALA A 307 -26.86 -7.53 -2.43
CA ALA A 307 -27.05 -8.92 -2.01
C ALA A 307 -27.92 -9.04 -0.73
N VAL A 308 -27.78 -8.10 0.21
CA VAL A 308 -28.59 -8.09 1.46
C VAL A 308 -30.02 -7.61 1.21
N ARG A 309 -30.27 -6.82 0.15
CA ARG A 309 -31.62 -6.32 -0.21
C ARG A 309 -32.44 -7.32 -1.05
N ARG A 310 -31.85 -8.43 -1.51
CA ARG A 310 -32.50 -9.54 -2.19
C ARG A 310 -32.88 -10.65 -1.20
#